data_7a151aa7a12cfac20296cb2a7ef15fa5
#
_entry.id   7a151aa7a12cfac20296cb2a7ef15fa5
#
_cell.length_a   1.000
_cell.length_b   1.000
_cell.length_c   1.000
_cell.angle_alpha   90.00
_cell.angle_beta   90.00
_cell.angle_gamma   90.00
#
_symmetry.space_group_name_H-M   'P 1'
#
loop_
_entity.id
_entity.type
_entity.pdbx_description
1 polymer ?
#
loop_
_entity_poly.entity_id
_entity_poly.type
_entity_poly.pdbx_seq_one_letter_code
_entity_poly.pdbx_strand_id
1 'polypeptide(L)'
;GNFATSSVARAMSSVPDVSNSIAVYYNNQTKTVDRETYIYTVLSSELYGKSYYTGKGLTSTQVSELYEAQAVAANTFLEYALSVYSNHSGKDYKVCSSSCCQVYDPTKVTEEAIDATANIFYTSGGKSKTDIVMYKPSSTTYDYIWGAFFSSCSGNGTKDHSTQPALKAVSCTDIATGAGGHRYGLCQMGAALRAKNGDSASNILLYYYTDCRIISCTLK
;
A
#
# COMPACT_ATOMS: atom_id res chain seq x y z
N GLY A 1 1.98 15.51 9.80
CA GLY A 1 3.41 15.31 9.83
C GLY A 1 4.00 15.77 8.51
N ASN A 2 4.98 16.64 8.57
CA ASN A 2 5.74 17.08 7.40
C ASN A 2 6.51 15.88 6.85
N PHE A 3 5.99 15.28 5.79
CA PHE A 3 6.79 14.39 4.98
C PHE A 3 7.88 15.24 4.34
N ALA A 4 9.12 14.95 4.73
CA ALA A 4 10.27 15.73 4.30
C ALA A 4 10.28 15.87 2.76
N THR A 5 10.31 17.07 2.33
CA THR A 5 10.17 17.51 0.95
C THR A 5 11.41 17.27 0.09
N SER A 6 12.40 16.52 0.57
CA SER A 6 13.74 16.51 -0.04
C SER A 6 14.20 15.21 -0.66
N SER A 7 13.37 14.17 -0.71
CA SER A 7 13.77 12.98 -1.44
C SER A 7 13.36 13.09 -2.89
N VAL A 8 14.26 13.54 -3.72
CA VAL A 8 14.17 13.28 -5.16
C VAL A 8 14.10 11.76 -5.31
N ALA A 9 12.95 11.25 -5.74
CA ALA A 9 12.82 9.85 -6.11
C ALA A 9 13.96 9.53 -7.08
N ARG A 10 14.76 8.52 -6.76
CA ARG A 10 15.86 8.12 -7.65
C ARG A 10 15.26 7.36 -8.80
N ALA A 11 15.23 7.97 -9.98
CA ALA A 11 14.88 7.30 -11.21
C ALA A 11 15.79 6.08 -11.40
N MET A 12 15.17 4.91 -11.59
CA MET A 12 15.87 3.66 -11.83
C MET A 12 15.63 3.17 -13.24
N SER A 13 16.66 2.61 -13.87
CA SER A 13 16.58 2.02 -15.22
C SER A 13 16.18 0.55 -15.21
N SER A 14 16.12 -0.08 -14.03
CA SER A 14 15.76 -1.49 -13.86
C SER A 14 14.84 -1.67 -12.67
N VAL A 15 14.11 -2.80 -12.66
CA VAL A 15 13.25 -3.20 -11.55
C VAL A 15 14.13 -3.48 -10.31
N PRO A 16 13.84 -2.85 -9.16
CA PRO A 16 14.63 -3.06 -7.96
C PRO A 16 14.35 -4.42 -7.32
N ASP A 17 15.36 -4.94 -6.62
CA ASP A 17 15.16 -5.99 -5.63
C ASP A 17 14.61 -5.37 -4.34
N VAL A 18 13.84 -6.13 -3.58
CA VAL A 18 13.26 -5.69 -2.31
C VAL A 18 13.64 -6.64 -1.18
N SER A 19 13.85 -6.11 0.03
CA SER A 19 14.25 -6.91 1.17
C SER A 19 13.09 -7.75 1.71
N ASN A 20 13.36 -9.01 2.02
CA ASN A 20 12.40 -9.86 2.76
C ASN A 20 12.47 -9.68 4.28
N SER A 21 13.51 -9.06 4.80
CA SER A 21 13.71 -8.87 6.25
C SER A 21 13.34 -7.45 6.65
N ILE A 22 12.33 -7.30 7.49
CA ILE A 22 11.77 -6.01 7.89
C ILE A 22 11.93 -5.81 9.40
N ALA A 23 12.71 -4.79 9.78
CA ALA A 23 12.83 -4.36 11.17
C ALA A 23 11.70 -3.37 11.49
N VAL A 24 10.79 -3.78 12.36
CA VAL A 24 9.63 -2.99 12.78
C VAL A 24 9.69 -2.69 14.27
N TYR A 25 9.41 -1.44 14.63
CA TYR A 25 9.28 -1.01 16.02
C TYR A 25 7.83 -1.07 16.47
N TYR A 26 7.59 -1.91 17.44
CA TYR A 26 6.26 -2.13 18.01
C TYR A 26 6.40 -2.52 19.49
N ASN A 27 5.52 -1.98 20.32
CA ASN A 27 5.48 -2.30 21.76
C ASN A 27 6.84 -2.12 22.45
N ASN A 28 7.48 -0.96 22.22
CA ASN A 28 8.77 -0.54 22.79
C ASN A 28 9.96 -1.45 22.45
N GLN A 29 9.90 -2.22 21.39
CA GLN A 29 11.01 -3.04 20.93
C GLN A 29 11.05 -3.16 19.41
N THR A 30 12.25 -3.38 18.88
CA THR A 30 12.45 -3.70 17.48
C THR A 30 12.35 -5.21 17.29
N LYS A 31 11.54 -5.63 16.33
CA LYS A 31 11.45 -7.02 15.87
C LYS A 31 11.73 -7.10 14.39
N THR A 32 12.39 -8.18 13.98
CA THR A 32 12.56 -8.50 12.56
C THR A 32 11.54 -9.54 12.16
N VAL A 33 10.77 -9.23 11.13
CA VAL A 33 9.77 -10.12 10.54
C VAL A 33 10.01 -10.24 9.04
N ASP A 34 9.50 -11.30 8.40
CA ASP A 34 9.51 -11.33 6.94
C ASP A 34 8.50 -10.34 6.35
N ARG A 35 8.73 -9.95 5.10
CA ARG A 35 7.93 -8.93 4.41
C ARG A 35 6.45 -9.34 4.32
N GLU A 36 6.16 -10.59 3.99
CA GLU A 36 4.77 -11.08 3.88
C GLU A 36 4.05 -10.96 5.22
N THR A 37 4.68 -11.34 6.32
CA THR A 37 4.15 -11.17 7.69
C THR A 37 3.89 -9.71 8.01
N TYR A 38 4.82 -8.81 7.68
CA TYR A 38 4.62 -7.37 7.88
C TYR A 38 3.39 -6.88 7.11
N ILE A 39 3.26 -7.25 5.84
CA ILE A 39 2.16 -6.77 4.99
C ILE A 39 0.80 -7.28 5.46
N TYR A 40 0.64 -8.58 5.76
CA TYR A 40 -0.69 -9.04 6.22
C TYR A 40 -1.04 -8.51 7.61
N THR A 41 -0.06 -8.19 8.44
CA THR A 41 -0.29 -7.54 9.74
C THR A 41 -0.79 -6.11 9.56
N VAL A 42 -0.16 -5.33 8.68
CA VAL A 42 -0.63 -3.99 8.30
C VAL A 42 -2.04 -4.04 7.70
N LEU A 43 -2.26 -4.95 6.76
CA LEU A 43 -3.55 -5.11 6.09
C LEU A 43 -4.67 -5.39 7.09
N SER A 44 -4.43 -6.29 8.05
CA SER A 44 -5.36 -6.63 9.11
C SER A 44 -5.65 -5.46 10.05
N SER A 45 -4.68 -4.56 10.22
CA SER A 45 -4.78 -3.40 11.11
C SER A 45 -5.44 -2.20 10.43
N GLU A 46 -5.27 -2.04 9.12
CA GLU A 46 -5.73 -0.89 8.35
C GLU A 46 -7.15 -1.04 7.80
N LEU A 47 -7.55 -2.25 7.44
CA LEU A 47 -8.88 -2.51 6.90
C LEU A 47 -9.84 -3.04 7.97
N TYR A 48 -11.13 -2.82 7.74
CA TYR A 48 -12.17 -3.52 8.49
C TYR A 48 -12.15 -5.02 8.15
N GLY A 49 -12.73 -5.85 9.00
CA GLY A 49 -12.93 -7.28 8.74
C GLY A 49 -13.83 -7.52 7.53
N LYS A 50 -13.71 -8.71 6.94
CA LYS A 50 -14.50 -9.14 5.78
C LYS A 50 -15.99 -8.90 5.94
N SER A 51 -16.54 -9.16 7.14
CA SER A 51 -17.98 -9.00 7.42
C SER A 51 -18.48 -7.57 7.24
N TYR A 52 -17.65 -6.57 7.50
CA TYR A 52 -18.01 -5.18 7.24
C TYR A 52 -18.29 -4.95 5.74
N TYR A 53 -17.40 -5.40 4.88
CA TYR A 53 -17.53 -5.20 3.43
C TYR A 53 -18.62 -6.05 2.81
N THR A 54 -18.78 -7.30 3.25
CA THR A 54 -19.91 -8.14 2.79
C THR A 54 -21.24 -7.55 3.25
N GLY A 55 -21.29 -6.95 4.43
CA GLY A 55 -22.45 -6.19 4.92
C GLY A 55 -22.77 -4.95 4.05
N LYS A 56 -21.79 -4.42 3.33
CA LYS A 56 -21.97 -3.33 2.37
C LYS A 56 -22.27 -3.82 0.94
N GLY A 57 -22.43 -5.12 0.76
CA GLY A 57 -22.83 -5.73 -0.51
C GLY A 57 -21.70 -6.24 -1.39
N LEU A 58 -20.46 -6.30 -0.90
CA LEU A 58 -19.36 -6.93 -1.62
C LEU A 58 -19.47 -8.46 -1.51
N THR A 59 -19.17 -9.16 -2.60
CA THR A 59 -18.96 -10.61 -2.57
C THR A 59 -17.62 -10.95 -1.94
N SER A 60 -17.40 -12.20 -1.56
CA SER A 60 -16.11 -12.66 -1.04
C SER A 60 -14.96 -12.40 -2.02
N THR A 61 -15.18 -12.61 -3.33
CA THR A 61 -14.19 -12.33 -4.36
C THR A 61 -13.89 -10.82 -4.45
N GLN A 62 -14.90 -9.97 -4.36
CA GLN A 62 -14.72 -8.52 -4.36
C GLN A 62 -13.98 -8.02 -3.12
N VAL A 63 -14.22 -8.61 -1.96
CA VAL A 63 -13.42 -8.33 -0.74
C VAL A 63 -11.96 -8.72 -0.96
N SER A 64 -11.70 -9.85 -1.61
CA SER A 64 -10.33 -10.27 -1.93
C SER A 64 -9.62 -9.28 -2.86
N GLU A 65 -10.31 -8.73 -3.86
CA GLU A 65 -9.75 -7.68 -4.74
C GLU A 65 -9.40 -6.41 -3.96
N LEU A 66 -10.28 -5.97 -3.07
CA LEU A 66 -10.02 -4.84 -2.19
C LEU A 66 -8.78 -5.07 -1.32
N TYR A 67 -8.70 -6.22 -0.68
CA TYR A 67 -7.60 -6.58 0.22
C TYR A 67 -6.28 -6.70 -0.53
N GLU A 68 -6.31 -7.29 -1.73
CA GLU A 68 -5.10 -7.40 -2.57
C GLU A 68 -4.60 -6.03 -3.03
N ALA A 69 -5.50 -5.12 -3.42
CA ALA A 69 -5.12 -3.74 -3.74
C ALA A 69 -4.48 -3.03 -2.55
N GLN A 70 -5.05 -3.15 -1.36
CA GLN A 70 -4.47 -2.58 -0.14
C GLN A 70 -3.14 -3.22 0.22
N ALA A 71 -2.98 -4.53 0.03
CA ALA A 71 -1.72 -5.22 0.27
C ALA A 71 -0.60 -4.69 -0.62
N VAL A 72 -0.88 -4.48 -1.91
CA VAL A 72 0.09 -3.88 -2.84
C VAL A 72 0.40 -2.43 -2.45
N ALA A 73 -0.60 -1.63 -2.07
CA ALA A 73 -0.38 -0.26 -1.60
C ALA A 73 0.49 -0.23 -0.33
N ALA A 74 0.22 -1.10 0.64
CA ALA A 74 1.03 -1.23 1.86
C ALA A 74 2.47 -1.66 1.56
N ASN A 75 2.66 -2.58 0.62
CA ASN A 75 3.97 -3.05 0.17
C ASN A 75 4.73 -1.94 -0.57
N THR A 76 4.03 -1.13 -1.32
CA THR A 76 4.57 0.06 -2.01
C THR A 76 5.06 1.11 -1.01
N PHE A 77 4.23 1.42 0.01
CA PHE A 77 4.64 2.31 1.10
C PHE A 77 5.86 1.76 1.84
N LEU A 78 5.87 0.47 2.15
CA LEU A 78 6.99 -0.17 2.83
C LEU A 78 8.29 0.06 2.07
N GLU A 79 8.31 -0.19 0.76
CA GLU A 79 9.51 -0.01 -0.04
C GLU A 79 9.94 1.45 -0.12
N TYR A 80 9.00 2.37 -0.22
CA TYR A 80 9.28 3.81 -0.13
C TYR A 80 9.90 4.17 1.23
N ALA A 81 9.38 3.64 2.32
CA ALA A 81 9.92 3.87 3.66
C ALA A 81 11.33 3.29 3.84
N LEU A 82 11.62 2.13 3.23
CA LEU A 82 12.93 1.50 3.30
C LEU A 82 13.97 2.19 2.43
N SER A 83 13.58 2.75 1.29
CA SER A 83 14.49 3.17 0.22
C SER A 83 14.61 4.69 0.07
N VAL A 84 13.57 5.44 0.40
CA VAL A 84 13.48 6.89 0.15
C VAL A 84 13.24 7.68 1.42
N TYR A 85 12.26 7.27 2.21
CA TYR A 85 11.78 8.00 3.37
C TYR A 85 12.56 7.58 4.63
N SER A 86 13.42 8.47 5.13
CA SER A 86 14.32 8.16 6.26
C SER A 86 13.81 8.72 7.59
N ASN A 87 12.54 8.49 7.92
CA ASN A 87 11.92 9.02 9.14
C ASN A 87 12.55 8.49 10.44
N HIS A 88 13.20 7.34 10.36
CA HIS A 88 13.83 6.67 11.49
C HIS A 88 15.35 6.58 11.34
N SER A 89 15.98 7.62 10.77
CA SER A 89 17.43 7.69 10.62
C SER A 89 18.13 7.54 11.97
N GLY A 90 19.14 6.69 12.02
CA GLY A 90 19.89 6.39 13.26
C GLY A 90 19.22 5.40 14.20
N LYS A 91 18.06 4.87 13.85
CA LYS A 91 17.37 3.80 14.60
C LYS A 91 17.72 2.43 14.02
N ASP A 92 17.51 1.40 14.84
CA ASP A 92 17.68 0.00 14.44
C ASP A 92 16.45 -0.58 13.69
N TYR A 93 15.49 0.29 13.36
CA TYR A 93 14.27 -0.05 12.59
C TYR A 93 14.02 1.00 11.51
N LYS A 94 13.31 0.60 10.47
CA LYS A 94 12.94 1.46 9.34
C LYS A 94 11.46 1.86 9.35
N VAL A 95 10.62 1.07 9.99
CA VAL A 95 9.18 1.31 10.10
C VAL A 95 8.73 1.09 11.55
N CYS A 96 7.67 1.77 11.93
CA CYS A 96 7.08 1.67 13.26
C CYS A 96 5.55 1.49 13.17
N SER A 97 4.91 1.31 14.31
CA SER A 97 3.46 1.14 14.41
C SER A 97 2.67 2.44 14.57
N SER A 98 3.32 3.60 14.48
CA SER A 98 2.67 4.90 14.66
C SER A 98 2.28 5.56 13.33
N SER A 99 1.62 6.72 13.42
CA SER A 99 1.06 7.46 12.29
C SER A 99 2.08 7.94 11.24
N CYS A 100 3.37 7.92 11.56
CA CYS A 100 4.41 8.25 10.58
C CYS A 100 4.69 7.10 9.58
N CYS A 101 4.19 5.91 9.88
CA CYS A 101 4.28 4.73 9.04
C CYS A 101 2.87 4.18 8.77
N GLN A 102 2.67 2.89 8.95
CA GLN A 102 1.40 2.21 8.80
C GLN A 102 0.97 1.62 10.14
N VAL A 103 -0.32 1.46 10.38
CA VAL A 103 -0.80 0.77 11.59
C VAL A 103 -0.33 -0.68 11.53
N TYR A 104 0.36 -1.11 12.58
CA TYR A 104 0.92 -2.45 12.70
C TYR A 104 0.55 -3.01 14.08
N ASP A 105 -0.36 -3.96 14.10
CA ASP A 105 -0.81 -4.63 15.34
C ASP A 105 -0.92 -6.14 15.11
N PRO A 106 0.06 -6.94 15.55
CA PRO A 106 0.07 -8.38 15.32
C PRO A 106 -1.05 -9.13 16.06
N THR A 107 -1.76 -8.46 16.98
CA THR A 107 -2.93 -9.08 17.67
C THR A 107 -4.19 -9.07 16.82
N LYS A 108 -4.20 -8.33 15.70
CA LYS A 108 -5.37 -8.16 14.82
C LYS A 108 -5.33 -8.99 13.54
N VAL A 109 -4.34 -9.84 13.37
CA VAL A 109 -4.14 -10.62 12.13
C VAL A 109 -5.38 -11.48 11.84
N THR A 110 -5.86 -11.39 10.60
CA THR A 110 -7.03 -12.13 10.10
C THR A 110 -6.63 -13.08 8.97
N GLU A 111 -7.43 -14.13 8.78
CA GLU A 111 -7.22 -15.11 7.73
C GLU A 111 -7.36 -14.50 6.33
N GLU A 112 -8.36 -13.63 6.14
CA GLU A 112 -8.57 -12.94 4.87
C GLU A 112 -7.41 -12.02 4.48
N ALA A 113 -6.73 -11.41 5.44
CA ALA A 113 -5.54 -10.61 5.17
C ALA A 113 -4.34 -11.49 4.79
N ILE A 114 -4.16 -12.62 5.45
CA ILE A 114 -3.12 -13.62 5.11
C ILE A 114 -3.34 -14.12 3.68
N ASP A 115 -4.55 -14.53 3.35
CA ASP A 115 -4.90 -15.09 2.03
C ASP A 115 -4.69 -14.08 0.91
N ALA A 116 -5.16 -12.85 1.09
CA ALA A 116 -4.98 -11.78 0.10
C ALA A 116 -3.51 -11.42 -0.09
N THR A 117 -2.74 -11.34 0.99
CA THR A 117 -1.31 -11.04 0.93
C THR A 117 -0.54 -12.15 0.21
N ALA A 118 -0.90 -13.41 0.41
CA ALA A 118 -0.28 -14.53 -0.29
C ALA A 118 -0.36 -14.38 -1.83
N ASN A 119 -1.38 -13.71 -2.35
CA ASN A 119 -1.53 -13.50 -3.79
C ASN A 119 -0.50 -12.53 -4.38
N ILE A 120 0.14 -11.70 -3.57
CA ILE A 120 1.16 -10.76 -4.03
C ILE A 120 2.58 -11.22 -3.70
N PHE A 121 2.74 -12.44 -3.17
CA PHE A 121 4.02 -13.11 -2.92
C PHE A 121 4.01 -14.44 -3.66
N TYR A 122 4.89 -14.62 -4.62
CA TYR A 122 4.85 -15.78 -5.52
C TYR A 122 6.24 -16.12 -6.06
N THR A 123 6.36 -17.26 -6.71
CA THR A 123 7.59 -17.67 -7.40
C THR A 123 7.38 -17.55 -8.90
N SER A 124 8.32 -16.89 -9.56
CA SER A 124 8.35 -16.76 -11.02
C SER A 124 9.79 -16.80 -11.52
N GLY A 125 10.05 -17.60 -12.55
CA GLY A 125 11.41 -17.76 -13.07
C GLY A 125 12.41 -18.30 -12.03
N GLY A 126 11.96 -19.15 -11.10
CA GLY A 126 12.77 -19.71 -10.02
C GLY A 126 13.15 -18.72 -8.93
N LYS A 127 12.55 -17.53 -8.91
CA LYS A 127 12.81 -16.47 -7.92
C LYS A 127 11.55 -16.14 -7.16
N SER A 128 11.70 -15.84 -5.87
CA SER A 128 10.63 -15.26 -5.05
C SER A 128 10.37 -13.83 -5.47
N LYS A 129 9.11 -13.48 -5.65
CA LYS A 129 8.66 -12.18 -6.17
C LYS A 129 7.59 -11.59 -5.27
N THR A 130 7.48 -10.26 -5.33
CA THR A 130 6.35 -9.52 -4.76
C THR A 130 6.03 -8.29 -5.60
N ASP A 131 4.79 -7.82 -5.52
CA ASP A 131 4.28 -6.71 -6.33
C ASP A 131 4.28 -5.40 -5.55
N ILE A 132 4.80 -4.33 -6.18
CA ILE A 132 4.66 -2.94 -5.74
C ILE A 132 4.19 -2.07 -6.90
N VAL A 133 3.67 -0.89 -6.60
CA VAL A 133 3.36 0.13 -7.61
C VAL A 133 4.57 1.05 -7.76
N MET A 134 4.95 1.34 -8.98
CA MET A 134 5.99 2.32 -9.29
C MET A 134 5.50 3.33 -10.32
N TYR A 135 5.91 4.58 -10.16
CA TYR A 135 5.74 5.61 -11.16
C TYR A 135 6.65 5.30 -12.34
N LYS A 136 6.06 5.30 -13.53
CA LYS A 136 6.77 4.94 -14.76
C LYS A 136 6.54 6.02 -15.83
N PRO A 137 7.27 7.14 -15.74
CA PRO A 137 7.07 8.28 -16.64
C PRO A 137 7.54 7.99 -18.06
N SER A 138 8.39 6.97 -18.27
CA SER A 138 8.88 6.55 -19.57
C SER A 138 9.05 5.03 -19.65
N SER A 139 9.37 4.50 -20.81
CA SER A 139 9.64 3.06 -21.01
C SER A 139 10.89 2.56 -20.28
N THR A 140 11.79 3.46 -19.86
CA THR A 140 13.10 3.13 -19.31
C THR A 140 13.32 3.58 -17.87
N THR A 141 12.34 4.25 -17.24
CA THR A 141 12.51 4.88 -15.93
C THR A 141 11.42 4.41 -14.95
N TYR A 142 11.86 4.01 -13.76
CA TYR A 142 10.98 3.63 -12.64
C TYR A 142 11.32 4.49 -11.42
N ASP A 143 10.30 4.98 -10.73
CA ASP A 143 10.45 5.71 -9.47
C ASP A 143 9.61 5.07 -8.38
N TYR A 144 10.14 5.01 -7.15
CA TYR A 144 9.33 4.70 -5.98
C TYR A 144 8.27 5.77 -5.77
N ILE A 145 7.13 5.35 -5.27
CA ILE A 145 6.05 6.26 -4.87
C ILE A 145 5.75 6.10 -3.38
N TRP A 146 5.21 7.13 -2.79
CA TRP A 146 4.83 7.08 -1.38
C TRP A 146 3.78 5.98 -1.08
N GLY A 147 3.05 5.49 -2.03
CA GLY A 147 2.03 4.44 -1.79
C GLY A 147 0.96 4.88 -0.79
N ALA A 148 0.63 6.16 -0.78
CA ALA A 148 -0.28 6.76 0.17
C ALA A 148 -1.69 6.18 0.08
N PHE A 149 -2.33 5.99 1.24
CA PHE A 149 -3.73 5.59 1.34
C PHE A 149 -4.40 6.24 2.55
N PHE A 150 -5.72 6.29 2.54
CA PHE A 150 -6.52 6.91 3.59
C PHE A 150 -7.92 6.27 3.65
N SER A 151 -8.68 6.52 4.71
CA SER A 151 -9.92 5.79 4.95
C SER A 151 -11.05 6.16 3.99
N SER A 152 -11.38 7.43 3.84
CA SER A 152 -12.55 7.86 3.06
C SER A 152 -12.42 9.27 2.51
N CYS A 153 -12.79 9.44 1.24
CA CYS A 153 -12.88 10.74 0.58
C CYS A 153 -14.22 11.46 0.79
N SER A 154 -15.23 10.76 1.32
CA SER A 154 -16.59 11.28 1.49
C SER A 154 -17.19 11.92 0.21
N GLY A 155 -16.88 11.32 -0.95
CA GLY A 155 -17.35 11.81 -2.24
C GLY A 155 -16.64 13.06 -2.77
N ASN A 156 -15.62 13.58 -2.08
CA ASN A 156 -14.91 14.81 -2.46
C ASN A 156 -13.70 14.57 -3.38
N GLY A 157 -13.44 13.33 -3.79
CA GLY A 157 -12.28 12.96 -4.58
C GLY A 157 -10.98 12.95 -3.79
N THR A 158 -9.90 12.59 -4.47
CA THR A 158 -8.53 12.68 -3.93
C THR A 158 -7.89 14.03 -4.27
N LYS A 159 -6.69 14.27 -3.79
CA LYS A 159 -5.97 15.54 -3.96
C LYS A 159 -4.67 15.37 -4.74
N ASP A 160 -4.27 16.44 -5.45
CA ASP A 160 -2.92 16.55 -5.98
C ASP A 160 -1.91 16.71 -4.85
N HIS A 161 -0.84 15.90 -4.88
CA HIS A 161 0.30 16.09 -4.01
C HIS A 161 1.36 16.97 -4.70
N SER A 162 1.93 17.94 -3.99
CA SER A 162 2.84 18.93 -4.57
C SER A 162 4.16 18.34 -5.09
N THR A 163 4.61 17.22 -4.55
CA THR A 163 5.93 16.61 -4.85
C THR A 163 5.87 15.16 -5.32
N GLN A 164 4.66 14.58 -5.38
CA GLN A 164 4.47 13.18 -5.78
C GLN A 164 3.68 13.13 -7.09
N PRO A 165 4.32 12.97 -8.26
CA PRO A 165 3.62 13.02 -9.54
C PRO A 165 2.61 11.87 -9.74
N ALA A 166 2.79 10.76 -9.04
CA ALA A 166 1.84 9.65 -9.05
C ALA A 166 0.54 9.94 -8.26
N LEU A 167 0.57 10.93 -7.36
CA LEU A 167 -0.56 11.28 -6.49
C LEU A 167 -1.31 12.48 -7.07
N LYS A 168 -2.10 12.24 -8.11
CA LYS A 168 -2.98 13.23 -8.74
C LYS A 168 -4.39 13.10 -8.21
N ALA A 169 -5.11 14.22 -8.20
CA ALA A 169 -6.52 14.23 -7.88
C ALA A 169 -7.30 13.36 -8.86
N VAL A 170 -8.11 12.45 -8.34
CA VAL A 170 -9.06 11.65 -9.11
C VAL A 170 -10.46 11.76 -8.50
N SER A 171 -11.48 11.60 -9.32
CA SER A 171 -12.84 11.50 -8.85
C SER A 171 -12.98 10.27 -7.96
N CYS A 172 -13.62 10.42 -6.82
CA CYS A 172 -13.80 9.32 -5.89
C CYS A 172 -15.15 9.46 -5.19
N THR A 173 -15.94 8.40 -5.31
CA THR A 173 -17.08 8.12 -4.45
C THR A 173 -16.75 6.91 -3.61
N ASP A 174 -17.40 6.75 -2.46
CA ASP A 174 -17.12 5.63 -1.58
C ASP A 174 -18.37 5.05 -0.90
N ILE A 175 -18.19 3.96 -0.18
CA ILE A 175 -19.28 3.26 0.51
C ILE A 175 -19.54 3.80 1.91
N ALA A 176 -18.75 4.76 2.38
CA ALA A 176 -18.86 5.35 3.70
C ALA A 176 -19.44 6.76 3.66
N THR A 177 -19.93 7.21 4.79
CA THR A 177 -20.31 8.61 5.03
C THR A 177 -19.30 9.22 5.99
N GLY A 178 -18.72 10.34 5.63
CA GLY A 178 -17.72 11.03 6.44
C GLY A 178 -16.30 10.83 5.94
N ALA A 179 -15.57 11.95 5.86
CA ALA A 179 -14.18 11.96 5.39
C ALA A 179 -13.21 11.50 6.49
N GLY A 180 -12.13 10.88 6.10
CA GLY A 180 -11.03 10.51 7.01
C GLY A 180 -9.72 10.40 6.29
N GLY A 181 -8.73 11.20 6.74
CA GLY A 181 -7.36 11.14 6.24
C GLY A 181 -6.98 12.31 5.33
N HIS A 182 -5.77 12.21 4.77
CA HIS A 182 -5.12 13.28 4.01
C HIS A 182 -5.63 13.43 2.56
N ARG A 183 -6.37 12.46 2.04
CA ARG A 183 -6.93 12.40 0.69
C ARG A 183 -5.90 12.29 -0.45
N TYR A 184 -4.69 11.80 -0.17
CA TYR A 184 -3.70 11.48 -1.20
C TYR A 184 -3.72 9.99 -1.51
N GLY A 185 -3.69 9.64 -2.81
CA GLY A 185 -3.58 8.27 -3.27
C GLY A 185 -4.85 7.45 -3.10
N LEU A 186 -4.73 6.24 -2.59
CA LEU A 186 -5.81 5.26 -2.53
C LEU A 186 -6.79 5.57 -1.40
N CYS A 187 -8.07 5.78 -1.76
CA CYS A 187 -9.18 5.84 -0.83
C CYS A 187 -9.66 4.42 -0.51
N GLN A 188 -9.57 3.97 0.73
CA GLN A 188 -9.95 2.59 1.10
C GLN A 188 -11.43 2.31 0.86
N MET A 189 -12.32 3.23 1.22
CA MET A 189 -13.75 3.09 1.00
C MET A 189 -14.14 3.26 -0.47
N GLY A 190 -13.40 4.09 -1.21
CA GLY A 190 -13.54 4.21 -2.66
C GLY A 190 -13.07 2.95 -3.38
N ALA A 191 -11.97 2.36 -2.94
CA ALA A 191 -11.49 1.07 -3.43
C ALA A 191 -12.52 -0.05 -3.19
N ALA A 192 -13.18 -0.05 -2.04
CA ALA A 192 -14.26 -0.98 -1.74
C ALA A 192 -15.45 -0.82 -2.70
N LEU A 193 -15.84 0.42 -3.01
CA LEU A 193 -16.90 0.67 -3.99
C LEU A 193 -16.49 0.21 -5.40
N ARG A 194 -15.24 0.45 -5.80
CA ARG A 194 -14.70 -0.03 -7.07
C ARG A 194 -14.71 -1.55 -7.17
N ALA A 195 -14.28 -2.24 -6.12
CA ALA A 195 -14.33 -3.70 -6.05
C ALA A 195 -15.78 -4.20 -6.14
N LYS A 196 -16.72 -3.55 -5.44
CA LYS A 196 -18.15 -3.86 -5.51
C LYS A 196 -18.70 -3.72 -6.92
N ASN A 197 -18.20 -2.76 -7.68
CA ASN A 197 -18.59 -2.50 -9.07
C ASN A 197 -17.81 -3.36 -10.09
N GLY A 198 -16.97 -4.29 -9.63
CA GLY A 198 -16.30 -5.27 -10.48
C GLY A 198 -14.85 -4.95 -10.84
N ASP A 199 -14.25 -3.90 -10.31
CA ASP A 199 -12.84 -3.61 -10.56
C ASP A 199 -11.93 -4.66 -9.91
N SER A 200 -10.89 -5.07 -10.62
CA SER A 200 -9.80 -5.87 -10.08
C SER A 200 -8.89 -5.05 -9.19
N ALA A 201 -8.07 -5.71 -8.37
CA ALA A 201 -7.04 -5.05 -7.57
C ALA A 201 -6.13 -4.17 -8.42
N SER A 202 -5.70 -4.65 -9.59
CA SER A 202 -4.87 -3.90 -10.53
C SER A 202 -5.57 -2.63 -11.03
N ASN A 203 -6.83 -2.72 -11.42
CA ASN A 203 -7.61 -1.57 -11.89
C ASN A 203 -7.80 -0.53 -10.76
N ILE A 204 -8.05 -0.98 -9.54
CA ILE A 204 -8.16 -0.11 -8.37
C ILE A 204 -6.85 0.67 -8.16
N LEU A 205 -5.72 -0.02 -8.12
CA LEU A 205 -4.40 0.61 -7.90
C LEU A 205 -4.07 1.63 -8.99
N LEU A 206 -4.27 1.28 -10.25
CA LEU A 206 -3.92 2.15 -11.38
C LEU A 206 -4.92 3.29 -11.61
N TYR A 207 -6.07 3.23 -10.96
CA TYR A 207 -6.98 4.38 -10.87
C TYR A 207 -6.48 5.45 -9.90
N TYR A 208 -5.99 5.04 -8.73
CA TYR A 208 -5.58 5.99 -7.68
C TYR A 208 -4.12 6.46 -7.83
N TYR A 209 -3.26 5.68 -8.48
CA TYR A 209 -1.86 6.01 -8.71
C TYR A 209 -1.62 6.30 -10.19
N THR A 210 -1.46 7.57 -10.50
CA THR A 210 -1.40 8.09 -11.88
C THR A 210 -0.05 7.77 -12.53
N ASP A 211 -0.08 7.37 -13.81
CA ASP A 211 1.11 7.03 -14.61
C ASP A 211 2.02 5.99 -13.96
N CYS A 212 1.40 5.06 -13.26
CA CYS A 212 2.06 3.98 -12.55
C CYS A 212 1.88 2.62 -13.24
N ARG A 213 2.71 1.67 -12.80
CA ARG A 213 2.60 0.25 -13.16
C ARG A 213 2.76 -0.60 -11.91
N ILE A 214 2.15 -1.78 -11.92
CA ILE A 214 2.41 -2.82 -10.93
C ILE A 214 3.64 -3.57 -11.38
N ILE A 215 4.67 -3.59 -10.53
CA ILE A 215 5.99 -4.12 -10.84
C ILE A 215 6.27 -5.32 -9.96
N SER A 216 6.69 -6.41 -10.59
CA SER A 216 7.12 -7.63 -9.92
C SER A 216 8.60 -7.51 -9.53
N CYS A 217 8.87 -7.41 -8.23
CA CYS A 217 10.21 -7.26 -7.68
C CYS A 217 10.73 -8.59 -7.13
N THR A 218 12.04 -8.84 -7.30
CA THR A 218 12.69 -10.01 -6.66
C THR A 218 12.86 -9.74 -5.17
N LEU A 219 12.47 -10.74 -4.37
CA LEU A 219 12.59 -10.74 -2.92
C LEU A 219 13.97 -11.28 -2.53
N LYS A 220 14.70 -10.55 -1.68
CA LYS A 220 16.04 -10.96 -1.18
C LYS A 220 16.10 -10.99 0.33
#